data_4eaa0e317278d675896ca6f2baf255ef
#
_entry.id   4eaa0e317278d675896ca6f2baf255ef
#
_cell.length_a   1.000
_cell.length_b   1.000
_cell.length_c   1.000
_cell.angle_alpha   90.00
_cell.angle_beta   90.00
_cell.angle_gamma   90.00
#
_symmetry.space_group_name_H-M   'P 1'
#
loop_
_entity.id
_entity.type
_entity.pdbx_description
1 polymer ?
#
loop_
_entity_poly.entity_id
_entity_poly.type
_entity_poly.pdbx_seq_one_letter_code
_entity_poly.pdbx_strand_id
1 'polypeptide(L)'
;TLNQLLVEMDGFGINESVIIIAATNRADILDPALLRPGRFDRQVYVGRPDVKGREAILRVHSKGKPLAPEVDLKVVAQTTAGFTGADLANLLNEAALLSARDGKKAIDMESLQKALIKIGVGTEKKTRVISEKEKYITAYHESGHAILFEVLSELDPVHSISIIPTGMAGGYTMPLPGEDKMYMTKLYMEQEIVSLLGGRAAEALVIKDVTTGASNDIERATAMARGMVTRYGMSEILGPIQFGEDSNEVFIGRDWGHTRNYGEAVATTIDEDAKHGYADKEDCKWSATTIIRILQENMEVLHASAKLLVEKEKVTGDEFRKLFDADVRAEILGLANQTEEPIDAEATETTNETTSAAAEEDTTTQA
;
A
#
# COMPACT_ATOMS: atom_id res chain seq x y z
N THR A 1 47.42 0.84 -9.69
CA THR A 1 46.52 1.39 -8.64
C THR A 1 46.01 0.32 -7.69
N LEU A 2 45.24 -0.71 -8.13
CA LEU A 2 44.78 -1.79 -7.22
C LEU A 2 45.98 -2.57 -6.67
N ASN A 3 46.92 -3.00 -7.53
CA ASN A 3 48.11 -3.73 -7.12
C ASN A 3 48.96 -2.91 -6.14
N GLN A 4 49.06 -1.60 -6.29
CA GLN A 4 49.76 -0.74 -5.36
C GLN A 4 49.06 -0.69 -4.00
N LEU A 5 47.74 -0.57 -3.99
CA LEU A 5 46.94 -0.64 -2.75
C LEU A 5 47.16 -1.96 -2.00
N LEU A 6 47.15 -3.09 -2.73
CA LEU A 6 47.41 -4.40 -2.16
C LEU A 6 48.81 -4.51 -1.55
N VAL A 7 49.85 -3.95 -2.23
CA VAL A 7 51.24 -3.94 -1.73
C VAL A 7 51.37 -3.08 -0.47
N GLU A 8 50.74 -1.89 -0.47
CA GLU A 8 50.76 -1.02 0.71
C GLU A 8 50.04 -1.65 1.90
N MET A 9 48.93 -2.30 1.67
CA MET A 9 48.20 -3.01 2.74
C MET A 9 48.98 -4.18 3.31
N ASP A 10 49.69 -4.96 2.47
CA ASP A 10 50.55 -6.04 2.91
C ASP A 10 51.86 -5.54 3.55
N GLY A 11 52.26 -4.28 3.30
CA GLY A 11 53.45 -3.63 3.84
C GLY A 11 53.30 -3.07 5.25
N PHE A 12 52.08 -2.98 5.81
CA PHE A 12 51.86 -2.57 7.20
C PHE A 12 52.38 -3.66 8.15
N GLY A 13 53.58 -3.46 8.69
CA GLY A 13 54.19 -4.36 9.68
C GLY A 13 53.35 -4.44 10.97
N ILE A 14 53.56 -5.51 11.72
CA ILE A 14 52.81 -5.87 12.95
C ILE A 14 52.78 -4.75 14.01
N ASN A 15 53.59 -3.70 13.85
CA ASN A 15 53.81 -2.66 14.87
C ASN A 15 53.27 -1.26 14.51
N GLU A 16 52.56 -1.06 13.39
CA GLU A 16 52.21 0.31 12.97
C GLU A 16 50.84 0.79 13.46
N SER A 17 50.06 -0.01 14.22
CA SER A 17 48.81 0.39 14.87
C SER A 17 47.81 1.14 13.94
N VAL A 18 47.89 0.94 12.63
CA VAL A 18 46.99 1.54 11.65
C VAL A 18 45.82 0.59 11.38
N ILE A 19 44.62 1.08 11.54
CA ILE A 19 43.40 0.33 11.20
C ILE A 19 42.82 0.94 9.92
N ILE A 20 42.69 0.13 8.87
CA ILE A 20 42.12 0.53 7.61
C ILE A 20 40.62 0.14 7.62
N ILE A 21 39.73 1.11 7.36
CA ILE A 21 38.31 0.89 7.25
C ILE A 21 37.86 1.36 5.86
N ALA A 22 37.15 0.51 5.13
CA ALA A 22 36.55 0.85 3.85
C ALA A 22 35.04 0.55 3.91
N ALA A 23 34.25 1.28 3.13
CA ALA A 23 32.82 1.05 2.99
C ALA A 23 32.45 1.03 1.51
N THR A 24 31.54 0.15 1.14
CA THR A 24 31.00 0.05 -0.21
C THR A 24 29.54 -0.39 -0.16
N ASN A 25 28.75 0.07 -1.11
CA ASN A 25 27.40 -0.45 -1.33
C ASN A 25 27.40 -1.71 -2.22
N ARG A 26 28.55 -2.04 -2.84
CA ARG A 26 28.70 -3.17 -3.74
C ARG A 26 29.91 -4.01 -3.35
N ALA A 27 29.68 -4.93 -2.43
CA ALA A 27 30.72 -5.87 -2.03
C ALA A 27 31.02 -6.92 -3.12
N ASP A 28 30.04 -7.17 -3.99
CA ASP A 28 30.08 -8.12 -5.11
C ASP A 28 31.12 -7.78 -6.19
N ILE A 29 31.45 -6.51 -6.37
CA ILE A 29 32.43 -6.05 -7.37
C ILE A 29 33.86 -5.92 -6.83
N LEU A 30 34.06 -6.16 -5.52
CA LEU A 30 35.40 -6.08 -4.94
C LEU A 30 36.28 -7.25 -5.42
N ASP A 31 37.55 -6.94 -5.74
CA ASP A 31 38.51 -7.97 -6.03
C ASP A 31 38.70 -8.88 -4.80
N PRO A 32 38.50 -10.22 -4.96
CA PRO A 32 38.69 -11.17 -3.86
C PRO A 32 40.06 -11.06 -3.15
N ALA A 33 41.07 -10.53 -3.82
CA ALA A 33 42.39 -10.28 -3.22
C ALA A 33 42.34 -9.25 -2.08
N LEU A 34 41.41 -8.30 -2.10
CA LEU A 34 41.22 -7.32 -1.02
C LEU A 34 40.63 -7.96 0.25
N LEU A 35 39.89 -9.06 0.10
CA LEU A 35 39.15 -9.71 1.19
C LEU A 35 39.95 -10.84 1.86
N ARG A 36 41.27 -11.02 1.48
CA ARG A 36 42.14 -12.00 2.10
C ARG A 36 42.58 -11.58 3.51
N PRO A 37 42.83 -12.59 4.40
CA PRO A 37 43.40 -12.31 5.72
C PRO A 37 44.66 -11.43 5.65
N GLY A 38 44.74 -10.48 6.57
CA GLY A 38 45.82 -9.47 6.58
C GLY A 38 45.53 -8.19 5.82
N ARG A 39 44.35 -8.11 5.15
CA ARG A 39 43.83 -6.93 4.45
C ARG A 39 42.47 -6.54 5.03
N PHE A 40 41.39 -6.61 4.27
CA PHE A 40 40.04 -6.46 4.81
C PHE A 40 39.51 -7.82 5.30
N ASP A 41 40.01 -8.26 6.43
CA ASP A 41 39.72 -9.55 7.01
C ASP A 41 38.41 -9.60 7.78
N ARG A 42 37.84 -8.45 8.11
CA ARG A 42 36.54 -8.34 8.77
C ARG A 42 35.54 -7.62 7.88
N GLN A 43 34.48 -8.32 7.53
CA GLN A 43 33.35 -7.76 6.80
C GLN A 43 32.20 -7.57 7.76
N VAL A 44 31.66 -6.35 7.81
CA VAL A 44 30.49 -5.99 8.62
C VAL A 44 29.38 -5.56 7.68
N TYR A 45 28.33 -6.36 7.63
CA TYR A 45 27.13 -6.00 6.89
C TYR A 45 26.26 -5.06 7.72
N VAL A 46 26.02 -3.85 7.19
CA VAL A 46 25.14 -2.86 7.80
C VAL A 46 23.78 -2.94 7.15
N GLY A 47 22.86 -3.66 7.80
CA GLY A 47 21.47 -3.80 7.34
C GLY A 47 20.62 -2.58 7.70
N ARG A 48 19.31 -2.67 7.37
CA ARG A 48 18.33 -1.68 7.81
C ARG A 48 18.22 -1.71 9.35
N PRO A 49 18.07 -0.52 9.99
CA PRO A 49 17.99 -0.46 11.46
C PRO A 49 16.62 -0.98 11.95
N ASP A 50 16.63 -1.65 13.11
CA ASP A 50 15.43 -1.97 13.88
C ASP A 50 14.83 -0.71 14.55
N VAL A 51 13.70 -0.85 15.23
CA VAL A 51 13.02 0.28 15.92
C VAL A 51 13.97 1.03 16.85
N LYS A 52 14.80 0.33 17.64
CA LYS A 52 15.75 0.96 18.57
C LYS A 52 16.87 1.69 17.81
N GLY A 53 17.36 1.09 16.74
CA GLY A 53 18.34 1.70 15.85
C GLY A 53 17.79 2.96 15.18
N ARG A 54 16.53 2.92 14.70
CA ARG A 54 15.86 4.08 14.11
C ARG A 54 15.68 5.21 15.12
N GLU A 55 15.26 4.90 16.34
CA GLU A 55 15.16 5.89 17.40
C GLU A 55 16.52 6.55 17.71
N ALA A 56 17.59 5.74 17.81
CA ALA A 56 18.93 6.26 18.03
C ALA A 56 19.41 7.16 16.87
N ILE A 57 19.15 6.78 15.63
CA ILE A 57 19.46 7.57 14.44
C ILE A 57 18.66 8.89 14.44
N LEU A 58 17.37 8.84 14.72
CA LEU A 58 16.52 10.04 14.85
C LEU A 58 17.06 10.99 15.93
N ARG A 59 17.48 10.49 17.08
CA ARG A 59 18.11 11.29 18.15
C ARG A 59 19.42 11.96 17.69
N VAL A 60 20.21 11.29 16.85
CA VAL A 60 21.44 11.88 16.28
C VAL A 60 21.10 13.01 15.32
N HIS A 61 20.15 12.79 14.41
CA HIS A 61 19.78 13.77 13.39
C HIS A 61 18.86 14.88 13.88
N SER A 62 18.26 14.75 15.09
CA SER A 62 17.52 15.83 15.74
C SER A 62 18.42 16.86 16.44
N LYS A 63 19.71 16.56 16.63
CA LYS A 63 20.66 17.51 17.22
C LYS A 63 20.72 18.78 16.38
N GLY A 64 20.47 19.94 17.00
CA GLY A 64 20.43 21.23 16.31
C GLY A 64 19.11 21.55 15.58
N LYS A 65 18.11 20.67 15.67
CA LYS A 65 16.75 20.95 15.19
C LYS A 65 15.83 21.07 16.39
N PRO A 66 15.07 22.18 16.56
CA PRO A 66 14.15 22.33 17.67
C PRO A 66 12.96 21.37 17.48
N LEU A 67 12.78 20.45 18.41
CA LEU A 67 11.61 19.58 18.51
C LEU A 67 10.62 20.16 19.53
N ALA A 68 9.33 20.09 19.23
CA ALA A 68 8.30 20.42 20.18
C ALA A 68 8.23 19.38 21.32
N PRO A 69 7.80 19.76 22.53
CA PRO A 69 7.83 18.86 23.69
C PRO A 69 7.00 17.58 23.53
N GLU A 70 5.97 17.62 22.71
CA GLU A 70 5.06 16.51 22.42
C GLU A 70 5.63 15.48 21.44
N VAL A 71 6.79 15.75 20.83
CA VAL A 71 7.39 14.84 19.85
C VAL A 71 8.05 13.66 20.55
N ASP A 72 7.46 12.48 20.33
CA ASP A 72 8.07 11.21 20.75
C ASP A 72 8.77 10.54 19.59
N LEU A 73 10.11 10.56 19.62
CA LEU A 73 10.96 9.93 18.59
C LEU A 73 10.81 8.40 18.56
N LYS A 74 10.34 7.78 19.64
CA LYS A 74 10.05 6.35 19.68
C LYS A 74 8.84 6.03 18.80
N VAL A 75 7.78 6.83 18.90
CA VAL A 75 6.60 6.70 18.02
C VAL A 75 7.00 6.90 16.57
N VAL A 76 7.81 7.93 16.27
CA VAL A 76 8.33 8.16 14.91
C VAL A 76 9.16 6.97 14.42
N ALA A 77 10.00 6.36 15.28
CA ALA A 77 10.77 5.17 14.93
C ALA A 77 9.89 3.95 14.63
N GLN A 78 8.76 3.78 15.33
CA GLN A 78 7.80 2.72 15.07
C GLN A 78 7.12 2.91 13.69
N THR A 79 6.72 4.14 13.38
CA THR A 79 6.01 4.47 12.13
C THR A 79 6.90 4.51 10.88
N THR A 80 8.22 4.37 11.04
CA THR A 80 9.21 4.41 9.95
C THR A 80 9.83 3.03 9.67
N ALA A 81 9.04 1.97 9.73
CA ALA A 81 9.48 0.62 9.42
C ALA A 81 10.15 0.58 8.02
N GLY A 82 11.28 -0.10 7.92
CA GLY A 82 12.04 -0.23 6.67
C GLY A 82 12.87 0.98 6.25
N PHE A 83 12.82 2.12 6.96
CA PHE A 83 13.64 3.30 6.64
C PHE A 83 15.11 3.05 6.95
N THR A 84 15.96 3.58 6.07
CA THR A 84 17.41 3.65 6.28
C THR A 84 17.79 4.86 7.12
N GLY A 85 19.06 4.94 7.55
CA GLY A 85 19.55 6.14 8.23
C GLY A 85 19.43 7.42 7.40
N ALA A 86 19.60 7.31 6.08
CA ALA A 86 19.43 8.43 5.15
C ALA A 86 17.96 8.89 5.07
N ASP A 87 17.03 7.95 5.03
CA ASP A 87 15.59 8.27 4.98
C ASP A 87 15.16 8.97 6.26
N LEU A 88 15.63 8.52 7.43
CA LEU A 88 15.35 9.14 8.73
C LEU A 88 15.94 10.55 8.85
N ALA A 89 17.17 10.75 8.34
CA ALA A 89 17.77 12.07 8.28
C ALA A 89 16.97 13.03 7.38
N ASN A 90 16.53 12.53 6.22
CA ASN A 90 15.67 13.25 5.29
C ASN A 90 14.31 13.57 5.91
N LEU A 91 13.70 12.64 6.64
CA LEU A 91 12.43 12.84 7.33
C LEU A 91 12.49 14.05 8.28
N LEU A 92 13.51 14.10 9.14
CA LEU A 92 13.67 15.22 10.06
C LEU A 92 13.99 16.53 9.35
N ASN A 93 14.70 16.48 8.24
CA ASN A 93 15.00 17.66 7.42
C ASN A 93 13.73 18.19 6.74
N GLU A 94 12.95 17.32 6.11
CA GLU A 94 11.68 17.68 5.49
C GLU A 94 10.66 18.21 6.51
N ALA A 95 10.58 17.58 7.69
CA ALA A 95 9.73 18.06 8.77
C ALA A 95 10.14 19.47 9.24
N ALA A 96 11.44 19.74 9.34
CA ALA A 96 11.95 21.07 9.70
C ALA A 96 11.58 22.12 8.64
N LEU A 97 11.72 21.78 7.35
CA LEU A 97 11.34 22.67 6.25
C LEU A 97 9.83 22.95 6.24
N LEU A 98 9.00 21.92 6.49
CA LEU A 98 7.54 22.08 6.58
C LEU A 98 7.16 22.96 7.77
N SER A 99 7.75 22.74 8.96
CA SER A 99 7.51 23.56 10.14
C SER A 99 7.90 25.03 9.90
N ALA A 100 9.06 25.26 9.29
CA ALA A 100 9.53 26.62 8.97
C ALA A 100 8.61 27.32 7.96
N ARG A 101 8.12 26.59 6.95
CA ARG A 101 7.17 27.14 5.96
C ARG A 101 5.83 27.50 6.61
N ASP A 102 5.39 26.70 7.57
CA ASP A 102 4.14 26.91 8.31
C ASP A 102 4.32 27.93 9.47
N GLY A 103 5.50 28.60 9.57
CA GLY A 103 5.79 29.62 10.59
C GLY A 103 5.97 29.06 12.01
N LYS A 104 6.12 27.75 12.18
CA LYS A 104 6.32 27.10 13.47
C LYS A 104 7.78 27.26 13.93
N LYS A 105 8.00 27.41 15.24
CA LYS A 105 9.34 27.57 15.83
C LYS A 105 10.04 26.24 16.13
N ALA A 106 9.30 25.13 16.11
CA ALA A 106 9.77 23.80 16.40
C ALA A 106 9.05 22.78 15.51
N ILE A 107 9.67 21.62 15.31
CA ILE A 107 9.09 20.49 14.60
C ILE A 107 8.10 19.81 15.53
N ASP A 108 6.84 19.71 15.13
CA ASP A 108 5.78 19.00 15.82
C ASP A 108 5.45 17.66 15.16
N MET A 109 4.61 16.85 15.79
CA MET A 109 4.19 15.53 15.27
C MET A 109 3.44 15.67 13.94
N GLU A 110 2.65 16.73 13.76
CA GLU A 110 1.93 16.99 12.51
C GLU A 110 2.89 17.20 11.33
N SER A 111 3.95 17.99 11.54
CA SER A 111 4.98 18.23 10.51
C SER A 111 5.76 16.96 10.17
N LEU A 112 6.02 16.09 11.17
CA LEU A 112 6.64 14.79 10.95
C LEU A 112 5.74 13.85 10.15
N GLN A 113 4.46 13.80 10.43
CA GLN A 113 3.50 13.00 9.66
C GLN A 113 3.37 13.51 8.22
N LYS A 114 3.29 14.83 8.02
CA LYS A 114 3.30 15.42 6.67
C LYS A 114 4.59 15.10 5.90
N ALA A 115 5.73 15.13 6.58
CA ALA A 115 7.02 14.77 5.98
C ALA A 115 7.06 13.27 5.61
N LEU A 116 6.54 12.40 6.47
CA LEU A 116 6.45 10.96 6.20
C LEU A 116 5.64 10.67 4.93
N ILE A 117 4.47 11.28 4.80
CA ILE A 117 3.62 11.17 3.62
C ILE A 117 4.35 11.71 2.38
N LYS A 118 5.01 12.87 2.50
CA LYS A 118 5.76 13.47 1.40
C LYS A 118 6.90 12.59 0.91
N ILE A 119 7.58 11.87 1.80
CA ILE A 119 8.68 10.97 1.44
C ILE A 119 8.14 9.67 0.85
N GLY A 120 7.09 9.10 1.45
CA GLY A 120 6.53 7.81 1.03
C GLY A 120 5.72 7.89 -0.27
N VAL A 121 4.88 8.91 -0.41
CA VAL A 121 3.92 9.05 -1.53
C VAL A 121 4.30 10.17 -2.49
N GLY A 122 4.94 11.23 -1.98
CA GLY A 122 5.35 12.39 -2.77
C GLY A 122 4.70 13.69 -2.31
N THR A 123 4.84 14.73 -3.13
CA THR A 123 4.31 16.08 -2.82
C THR A 123 2.88 16.22 -3.33
N GLU A 124 1.99 16.75 -2.50
CA GLU A 124 0.60 17.08 -2.86
C GLU A 124 0.56 18.13 -3.99
N LYS A 125 -0.25 17.88 -5.02
CA LYS A 125 -0.46 18.79 -6.17
C LYS A 125 -1.72 19.63 -5.96
N LYS A 126 -1.65 20.63 -5.09
CA LYS A 126 -2.79 21.51 -4.73
C LYS A 126 -3.33 22.38 -5.87
N THR A 127 -2.58 22.53 -6.95
CA THR A 127 -2.98 23.38 -8.09
C THR A 127 -3.71 22.62 -9.19
N ARG A 128 -3.79 21.29 -9.10
CA ARG A 128 -4.51 20.49 -10.09
C ARG A 128 -6.02 20.58 -9.82
N VAL A 129 -6.74 21.12 -10.79
CA VAL A 129 -8.21 21.10 -10.77
C VAL A 129 -8.67 19.69 -11.16
N ILE A 130 -9.35 19.04 -10.24
CA ILE A 130 -9.92 17.69 -10.44
C ILE A 130 -11.42 17.86 -10.64
N SER A 131 -11.98 17.16 -11.63
CA SER A 131 -13.43 17.13 -11.82
C SER A 131 -14.12 16.35 -10.68
N GLU A 132 -15.36 16.71 -10.36
CA GLU A 132 -16.14 15.99 -9.36
C GLU A 132 -16.29 14.49 -9.70
N LYS A 133 -16.35 14.18 -11.01
CA LYS A 133 -16.35 12.79 -11.47
C LYS A 133 -15.06 12.05 -11.13
N GLU A 134 -13.89 12.68 -11.34
CA GLU A 134 -12.59 12.09 -10.99
C GLU A 134 -12.43 11.95 -9.47
N LYS A 135 -12.87 12.95 -8.69
CA LYS A 135 -12.89 12.84 -7.21
C LYS A 135 -13.72 11.65 -6.75
N TYR A 136 -14.91 11.48 -7.33
CA TYR A 136 -15.81 10.37 -7.03
C TYR A 136 -15.16 9.02 -7.34
N ILE A 137 -14.57 8.87 -8.53
CA ILE A 137 -13.86 7.64 -8.94
C ILE A 137 -12.72 7.34 -7.97
N THR A 138 -11.87 8.32 -7.70
CA THR A 138 -10.72 8.15 -6.79
C THR A 138 -11.17 7.81 -5.36
N ALA A 139 -12.25 8.43 -4.87
CA ALA A 139 -12.78 8.15 -3.54
C ALA A 139 -13.22 6.68 -3.38
N TYR A 140 -13.89 6.11 -4.37
CA TYR A 140 -14.26 4.70 -4.34
C TYR A 140 -13.05 3.78 -4.49
N HIS A 141 -12.11 4.13 -5.36
CA HIS A 141 -10.86 3.40 -5.55
C HIS A 141 -10.08 3.28 -4.23
N GLU A 142 -9.79 4.40 -3.58
CA GLU A 142 -9.06 4.43 -2.31
C GLU A 142 -9.85 3.78 -1.16
N SER A 143 -11.17 3.94 -1.14
CA SER A 143 -12.01 3.24 -0.15
C SER A 143 -11.99 1.72 -0.32
N GLY A 144 -11.89 1.24 -1.56
CA GLY A 144 -11.74 -0.19 -1.86
C GLY A 144 -10.47 -0.77 -1.25
N HIS A 145 -9.34 -0.10 -1.41
CA HIS A 145 -8.08 -0.47 -0.77
C HIS A 145 -8.22 -0.46 0.77
N ALA A 146 -8.77 0.62 1.30
CA ALA A 146 -8.87 0.83 2.75
C ALA A 146 -9.70 -0.24 3.46
N ILE A 147 -10.82 -0.66 2.89
CA ILE A 147 -11.66 -1.73 3.46
C ILE A 147 -10.87 -3.04 3.54
N LEU A 148 -10.13 -3.38 2.49
CA LEU A 148 -9.36 -4.62 2.46
C LEU A 148 -8.20 -4.60 3.47
N PHE A 149 -7.56 -3.45 3.68
CA PHE A 149 -6.55 -3.30 4.73
C PHE A 149 -7.11 -3.50 6.14
N GLU A 150 -8.36 -3.13 6.41
CA GLU A 150 -8.96 -3.29 7.74
C GLU A 150 -9.60 -4.67 7.96
N VAL A 151 -10.09 -5.31 6.89
CA VAL A 151 -10.80 -6.60 7.01
C VAL A 151 -9.85 -7.79 6.96
N LEU A 152 -8.72 -7.68 6.27
CA LEU A 152 -7.76 -8.77 6.09
C LEU A 152 -6.79 -8.84 7.28
N SER A 153 -6.67 -10.01 7.89
CA SER A 153 -6.04 -10.23 9.20
C SER A 153 -4.52 -10.02 9.25
N GLU A 154 -3.83 -10.21 8.12
CA GLU A 154 -2.35 -10.13 8.07
C GLU A 154 -1.85 -8.74 7.69
N LEU A 155 -2.74 -7.87 7.18
CA LEU A 155 -2.36 -6.55 6.72
C LEU A 155 -2.30 -5.55 7.88
N ASP A 156 -1.48 -4.54 7.70
CA ASP A 156 -1.36 -3.46 8.66
C ASP A 156 -2.54 -2.48 8.51
N PRO A 157 -3.05 -1.89 9.61
CA PRO A 157 -4.22 -1.03 9.58
C PRO A 157 -3.96 0.26 8.79
N VAL A 158 -5.03 0.82 8.25
CA VAL A 158 -4.97 2.09 7.52
C VAL A 158 -4.56 3.24 8.46
N HIS A 159 -3.57 4.03 8.05
CA HIS A 159 -3.17 5.25 8.73
C HIS A 159 -3.86 6.49 8.15
N SER A 160 -3.90 6.60 6.83
CA SER A 160 -4.56 7.72 6.16
C SER A 160 -4.96 7.37 4.74
N ILE A 161 -6.06 7.98 4.30
CA ILE A 161 -6.60 7.89 2.95
C ILE A 161 -6.71 9.32 2.40
N SER A 162 -6.34 9.54 1.15
CA SER A 162 -6.47 10.85 0.52
C SER A 162 -6.78 10.73 -0.97
N ILE A 163 -7.66 11.60 -1.44
CA ILE A 163 -7.96 11.77 -2.86
C ILE A 163 -7.26 12.99 -3.47
N ILE A 164 -6.37 13.63 -2.71
CA ILE A 164 -5.55 14.72 -3.21
C ILE A 164 -4.41 14.12 -4.04
N PRO A 165 -4.25 14.53 -5.31
CA PRO A 165 -3.17 14.00 -6.14
C PRO A 165 -1.81 14.26 -5.53
N THR A 166 -1.05 13.19 -5.36
CA THR A 166 0.23 13.22 -4.68
C THR A 166 1.27 12.49 -5.52
N GLY A 167 2.40 13.13 -5.81
CA GLY A 167 3.42 12.55 -6.68
C GLY A 167 2.86 12.21 -8.07
N MET A 168 2.85 10.94 -8.45
CA MET A 168 2.26 10.44 -9.70
C MET A 168 0.87 9.81 -9.51
N ALA A 169 0.42 9.64 -8.26
CA ALA A 169 -0.86 9.03 -7.93
C ALA A 169 -2.02 10.04 -7.92
N GLY A 170 -3.23 9.59 -8.23
CA GLY A 170 -4.47 10.37 -8.13
C GLY A 170 -4.95 10.53 -6.69
N GLY A 171 -4.70 9.53 -5.85
CA GLY A 171 -4.94 9.48 -4.43
C GLY A 171 -3.95 8.52 -3.79
N TYR A 172 -4.12 8.20 -2.52
CA TYR A 172 -3.39 7.15 -1.84
C TYR A 172 -4.13 6.60 -0.61
N THR A 173 -3.96 5.33 -0.38
CA THR A 173 -4.30 4.65 0.87
C THR A 173 -3.00 4.16 1.50
N MET A 174 -2.66 4.67 2.68
CA MET A 174 -1.40 4.38 3.35
C MET A 174 -1.65 3.56 4.62
N PRO A 175 -1.29 2.26 4.63
CA PRO A 175 -1.21 1.49 5.85
C PRO A 175 0.01 1.91 6.67
N LEU A 176 -0.01 1.67 7.97
CA LEU A 176 1.11 1.93 8.86
C LEU A 176 1.54 0.63 9.52
N PRO A 177 2.73 0.12 9.20
CA PRO A 177 3.26 -1.07 9.84
C PRO A 177 3.38 -0.86 11.36
N GLY A 178 2.76 -1.75 12.14
CA GLY A 178 2.87 -1.74 13.59
C GLY A 178 4.21 -2.28 14.09
N GLU A 179 4.83 -3.16 13.31
CA GLU A 179 6.06 -3.88 13.66
C GLU A 179 7.00 -4.02 12.46
N ASP A 180 8.28 -4.24 12.74
CA ASP A 180 9.25 -4.61 11.71
C ASP A 180 9.11 -6.10 11.39
N LYS A 181 8.44 -6.41 10.29
CA LYS A 181 8.28 -7.79 9.82
C LYS A 181 9.59 -8.27 9.19
N MET A 182 10.23 -9.28 9.80
CA MET A 182 11.45 -9.87 9.26
C MET A 182 11.17 -10.79 8.06
N TYR A 183 10.01 -11.45 8.09
CA TYR A 183 9.56 -12.40 7.06
C TYR A 183 8.16 -12.04 6.59
N MET A 184 7.91 -12.22 5.30
CA MET A 184 6.57 -12.17 4.72
C MET A 184 6.08 -13.60 4.50
N THR A 185 4.93 -13.94 5.07
CA THR A 185 4.30 -15.25 4.87
C THR A 185 3.60 -15.30 3.51
N LYS A 186 3.33 -16.51 3.00
CA LYS A 186 2.50 -16.69 1.79
C LYS A 186 1.15 -15.99 1.95
N LEU A 187 0.49 -16.17 3.09
CA LEU A 187 -0.80 -15.57 3.39
C LEU A 187 -0.74 -14.03 3.38
N TYR A 188 0.31 -13.44 3.98
CA TYR A 188 0.51 -11.99 3.94
C TYR A 188 0.62 -11.48 2.49
N MET A 189 1.44 -12.14 1.66
CA MET A 189 1.62 -11.73 0.26
C MET A 189 0.34 -11.89 -0.57
N GLU A 190 -0.42 -12.96 -0.32
CA GLU A 190 -1.72 -13.16 -0.95
C GLU A 190 -2.71 -12.06 -0.56
N GLN A 191 -2.78 -11.68 0.71
CA GLN A 191 -3.63 -10.59 1.18
C GLN A 191 -3.18 -9.21 0.66
N GLU A 192 -1.88 -8.98 0.55
CA GLU A 192 -1.33 -7.77 -0.07
C GLU A 192 -1.75 -7.65 -1.55
N ILE A 193 -1.71 -8.75 -2.30
CA ILE A 193 -2.20 -8.79 -3.70
C ILE A 193 -3.69 -8.41 -3.74
N VAL A 194 -4.49 -9.00 -2.84
CA VAL A 194 -5.92 -8.70 -2.73
C VAL A 194 -6.16 -7.21 -2.45
N SER A 195 -5.41 -6.63 -1.52
CA SER A 195 -5.54 -5.21 -1.18
C SER A 195 -5.17 -4.31 -2.36
N LEU A 196 -4.14 -4.66 -3.14
CA LEU A 196 -3.75 -3.93 -4.35
C LEU A 196 -4.83 -3.94 -5.43
N LEU A 197 -5.64 -4.99 -5.51
CA LEU A 197 -6.73 -5.09 -6.49
C LEU A 197 -8.04 -4.44 -6.00
N GLY A 198 -8.11 -4.03 -4.74
CA GLY A 198 -9.30 -3.49 -4.09
C GLY A 198 -9.87 -2.25 -4.77
N GLY A 199 -9.01 -1.31 -5.18
CA GLY A 199 -9.42 -0.09 -5.86
C GLY A 199 -10.13 -0.39 -7.18
N ARG A 200 -9.53 -1.24 -8.03
CA ARG A 200 -10.14 -1.68 -9.29
C ARG A 200 -11.45 -2.43 -9.09
N ALA A 201 -11.53 -3.28 -8.05
CA ALA A 201 -12.74 -4.03 -7.75
C ALA A 201 -13.87 -3.09 -7.29
N ALA A 202 -13.56 -2.07 -6.49
CA ALA A 202 -14.54 -1.05 -6.07
C ALA A 202 -15.04 -0.22 -7.27
N GLU A 203 -14.16 0.16 -8.21
CA GLU A 203 -14.56 0.81 -9.46
C GLU A 203 -15.54 -0.09 -10.25
N ALA A 204 -15.19 -1.34 -10.49
CA ALA A 204 -16.03 -2.28 -11.23
C ALA A 204 -17.40 -2.49 -10.56
N LEU A 205 -17.43 -2.53 -9.22
CA LEU A 205 -18.64 -2.80 -8.44
C LEU A 205 -19.61 -1.61 -8.44
N VAL A 206 -19.09 -0.39 -8.23
CA VAL A 206 -19.94 0.81 -8.05
C VAL A 206 -20.10 1.61 -9.34
N ILE A 207 -19.00 1.86 -10.05
CA ILE A 207 -18.99 2.68 -11.27
C ILE A 207 -19.43 1.85 -12.47
N LYS A 208 -19.29 0.52 -12.36
CA LYS A 208 -19.52 -0.47 -13.44
C LYS A 208 -18.63 -0.23 -14.66
N ASP A 209 -17.47 0.35 -14.42
CA ASP A 209 -16.40 0.60 -15.38
C ASP A 209 -15.05 0.49 -14.64
N VAL A 210 -13.96 0.51 -15.38
CA VAL A 210 -12.61 0.44 -14.81
C VAL A 210 -11.74 1.50 -15.45
N THR A 211 -10.85 2.08 -14.64
CA THR A 211 -9.97 3.14 -15.11
C THR A 211 -8.52 2.70 -15.20
N THR A 212 -7.70 3.53 -15.83
CA THR A 212 -6.25 3.34 -15.87
C THR A 212 -5.57 3.66 -14.54
N GLY A 213 -6.32 4.17 -13.55
CA GLY A 213 -5.81 4.51 -12.22
C GLY A 213 -5.16 3.32 -11.51
N ALA A 214 -5.72 2.13 -11.69
CA ALA A 214 -5.23 0.89 -11.10
C ALA A 214 -3.96 0.31 -11.76
N SER A 215 -3.32 0.99 -12.72
CA SER A 215 -2.20 0.43 -13.47
C SER A 215 -0.99 0.06 -12.59
N ASN A 216 -0.64 0.91 -11.63
CA ASN A 216 0.46 0.65 -10.70
C ASN A 216 0.14 -0.49 -9.73
N ASP A 217 -1.10 -0.58 -9.26
CA ASP A 217 -1.53 -1.64 -8.35
C ASP A 217 -1.50 -3.00 -9.03
N ILE A 218 -1.95 -3.06 -10.29
CA ILE A 218 -1.87 -4.27 -11.11
C ILE A 218 -0.41 -4.66 -11.36
N GLU A 219 0.47 -3.71 -11.66
CA GLU A 219 1.90 -3.96 -11.85
C GLU A 219 2.53 -4.56 -10.59
N ARG A 220 2.29 -3.94 -9.42
CA ARG A 220 2.80 -4.42 -8.13
C ARG A 220 2.24 -5.79 -7.76
N ALA A 221 0.94 -5.99 -7.92
CA ALA A 221 0.28 -7.27 -7.67
C ALA A 221 0.84 -8.38 -8.57
N THR A 222 1.04 -8.10 -9.86
CA THR A 222 1.63 -9.04 -10.82
C THR A 222 3.08 -9.38 -10.47
N ALA A 223 3.89 -8.38 -10.13
CA ALA A 223 5.28 -8.57 -9.73
C ALA A 223 5.38 -9.42 -8.46
N MET A 224 4.49 -9.20 -7.48
CA MET A 224 4.43 -9.98 -6.25
C MET A 224 4.04 -11.42 -6.51
N ALA A 225 2.98 -11.68 -7.27
CA ALA A 225 2.54 -13.03 -7.63
C ALA A 225 3.62 -13.81 -8.37
N ARG A 226 4.29 -13.18 -9.35
CA ARG A 226 5.43 -13.80 -10.03
C ARG A 226 6.59 -14.07 -9.06
N GLY A 227 6.87 -13.15 -8.14
CA GLY A 227 7.90 -13.34 -7.10
C GLY A 227 7.60 -14.53 -6.19
N MET A 228 6.34 -14.73 -5.80
CA MET A 228 5.90 -15.89 -5.00
C MET A 228 6.21 -17.20 -5.70
N VAL A 229 5.92 -17.28 -7.00
CA VAL A 229 6.15 -18.49 -7.80
C VAL A 229 7.64 -18.69 -8.11
N THR A 230 8.33 -17.66 -8.59
CA THR A 230 9.66 -17.80 -9.16
C THR A 230 10.79 -17.63 -8.15
N ARG A 231 10.64 -16.72 -7.18
CA ARG A 231 11.71 -16.34 -6.26
C ARG A 231 11.62 -17.03 -4.92
N TYR A 232 10.39 -17.17 -4.39
CA TYR A 232 10.18 -17.66 -3.03
C TYR A 232 9.74 -19.13 -2.97
N GLY A 233 9.52 -19.77 -4.13
CA GLY A 233 9.13 -21.20 -4.17
C GLY A 233 7.82 -21.49 -3.44
N MET A 234 6.85 -20.52 -3.50
CA MET A 234 5.56 -20.63 -2.83
C MET A 234 4.48 -21.31 -3.69
N SER A 235 4.86 -21.81 -4.87
CA SER A 235 4.00 -22.55 -5.78
C SER A 235 3.75 -23.96 -5.26
N GLU A 236 2.51 -24.42 -5.30
CA GLU A 236 2.14 -25.81 -4.99
C GLU A 236 2.38 -26.76 -6.18
N ILE A 237 2.37 -26.20 -7.40
CA ILE A 237 2.56 -26.96 -8.63
C ILE A 237 4.04 -27.17 -8.91
N LEU A 238 4.84 -26.12 -8.79
CA LEU A 238 6.27 -26.12 -9.12
C LEU A 238 7.15 -26.49 -7.92
N GLY A 239 6.61 -26.40 -6.69
CA GLY A 239 7.33 -26.67 -5.45
C GLY A 239 8.36 -25.58 -5.07
N PRO A 240 9.21 -25.82 -4.06
CA PRO A 240 10.15 -24.85 -3.53
C PRO A 240 11.42 -24.76 -4.40
N ILE A 241 11.26 -24.30 -5.63
CA ILE A 241 12.32 -24.13 -6.62
C ILE A 241 12.40 -22.66 -7.01
N GLN A 242 13.61 -22.14 -7.11
CA GLN A 242 13.86 -20.79 -7.63
C GLN A 242 14.07 -20.84 -9.15
N PHE A 243 13.30 -20.03 -9.87
CA PHE A 243 13.39 -19.85 -11.32
C PHE A 243 13.88 -18.45 -11.66
N GLY A 244 14.83 -18.35 -12.58
CA GLY A 244 15.45 -17.10 -12.99
C GLY A 244 16.73 -16.81 -12.20
N GLU A 245 17.64 -16.07 -12.81
CA GLU A 245 18.83 -15.55 -12.14
C GLU A 245 18.49 -14.19 -11.50
N ASP A 246 19.03 -13.92 -10.31
CA ASP A 246 19.01 -12.58 -9.73
C ASP A 246 19.76 -11.64 -10.68
N SER A 247 19.03 -10.79 -11.39
CA SER A 247 19.58 -9.80 -12.33
C SER A 247 20.32 -8.65 -11.61
N ASN A 248 21.09 -8.97 -10.58
CA ASN A 248 21.94 -8.01 -9.87
C ASN A 248 23.26 -7.72 -10.62
N GLU A 249 23.55 -8.44 -11.69
CA GLU A 249 24.67 -8.11 -12.57
C GLU A 249 24.24 -7.09 -13.63
N VAL A 250 24.11 -5.84 -13.24
CA VAL A 250 24.12 -4.73 -14.20
C VAL A 250 25.56 -4.56 -14.72
N PHE A 251 25.95 -5.41 -15.65
CA PHE A 251 27.15 -5.18 -16.45
C PHE A 251 26.77 -4.19 -17.56
N ILE A 252 27.21 -2.95 -17.42
CA ILE A 252 27.14 -1.94 -18.49
C ILE A 252 27.87 -2.50 -19.70
N GLY A 253 27.12 -2.98 -20.70
CA GLY A 253 27.67 -3.44 -21.98
C GLY A 253 27.22 -4.82 -22.47
N ARG A 254 26.39 -5.58 -21.75
CA ARG A 254 25.81 -6.84 -22.21
C ARG A 254 24.30 -6.84 -22.17
N ASP A 255 23.73 -6.06 -23.04
CA ASP A 255 22.29 -6.10 -23.35
C ASP A 255 22.01 -7.23 -24.36
N TRP A 256 22.46 -8.45 -24.03
CA TRP A 256 22.22 -9.63 -24.86
C TRP A 256 21.46 -10.67 -24.06
N GLY A 257 20.12 -10.55 -24.13
CA GLY A 257 19.17 -11.62 -23.82
C GLY A 257 19.23 -12.15 -22.39
N HIS A 258 18.24 -11.80 -21.56
CA HIS A 258 17.92 -12.57 -20.37
C HIS A 258 17.65 -14.02 -20.82
N THR A 259 18.66 -14.88 -20.77
CA THR A 259 18.51 -16.31 -21.01
C THR A 259 17.77 -16.87 -19.81
N ARG A 260 16.50 -17.23 -20.02
CA ARG A 260 15.74 -17.99 -19.03
C ARG A 260 16.51 -19.28 -18.74
N ASN A 261 16.69 -19.61 -17.47
CA ASN A 261 17.32 -20.87 -17.04
C ASN A 261 16.31 -22.03 -16.98
N TYR A 262 15.13 -21.87 -17.61
CA TYR A 262 14.06 -22.86 -17.63
C TYR A 262 13.37 -22.90 -19.00
N GLY A 263 12.85 -24.10 -19.34
CA GLY A 263 12.20 -24.34 -20.64
C GLY A 263 10.79 -23.75 -20.73
N GLU A 264 10.24 -23.73 -21.95
CA GLU A 264 8.93 -23.13 -22.28
C GLU A 264 7.77 -23.74 -21.46
N ALA A 265 7.81 -25.05 -21.21
CA ALA A 265 6.80 -25.71 -20.37
C ALA A 265 6.74 -25.15 -18.96
N VAL A 266 7.90 -24.90 -18.35
CA VAL A 266 7.98 -24.27 -17.01
C VAL A 266 7.53 -22.80 -17.08
N ALA A 267 7.90 -22.08 -18.14
CA ALA A 267 7.46 -20.70 -18.34
C ALA A 267 5.93 -20.60 -18.39
N THR A 268 5.29 -21.52 -19.15
CA THR A 268 3.82 -21.58 -19.21
C THR A 268 3.22 -21.87 -17.86
N THR A 269 3.78 -22.84 -17.10
CA THR A 269 3.29 -23.15 -15.74
C THR A 269 3.47 -21.97 -14.78
N ILE A 270 4.58 -21.24 -14.86
CA ILE A 270 4.80 -20.00 -14.06
C ILE A 270 3.73 -18.97 -14.38
N ASP A 271 3.45 -18.73 -15.67
CA ASP A 271 2.44 -17.76 -16.07
C ASP A 271 1.02 -18.19 -15.69
N GLU A 272 0.73 -19.49 -15.76
CA GLU A 272 -0.55 -20.05 -15.30
C GLU A 272 -0.70 -19.94 -13.79
N ASP A 273 0.31 -20.33 -13.02
CA ASP A 273 0.28 -20.31 -11.57
C ASP A 273 0.23 -18.87 -11.04
N ALA A 274 0.98 -17.95 -11.61
CA ALA A 274 0.86 -16.52 -11.32
C ALA A 274 -0.56 -15.98 -11.63
N LYS A 275 -1.20 -16.44 -12.70
CA LYS A 275 -2.59 -16.10 -13.02
C LYS A 275 -3.58 -16.75 -12.06
N HIS A 276 -3.29 -17.95 -11.53
CA HIS A 276 -4.18 -18.64 -10.59
C HIS A 276 -4.35 -17.89 -9.28
N GLY A 277 -3.39 -17.05 -8.88
CA GLY A 277 -3.57 -16.08 -7.80
C GLY A 277 -4.65 -15.02 -8.07
N TYR A 278 -5.08 -14.86 -9.34
CA TYR A 278 -6.06 -13.86 -9.78
C TYR A 278 -7.32 -14.46 -10.40
N ALA A 279 -7.29 -15.73 -10.85
CA ALA A 279 -8.38 -16.30 -11.64
C ALA A 279 -9.46 -16.93 -10.77
N ASP A 280 -10.71 -16.80 -11.24
CA ASP A 280 -11.92 -17.37 -10.69
C ASP A 280 -11.88 -18.92 -10.64
N LYS A 281 -11.16 -19.48 -9.68
CA LYS A 281 -11.41 -20.85 -9.24
C LYS A 281 -12.07 -20.80 -7.88
N GLU A 282 -13.14 -21.56 -7.72
CA GLU A 282 -13.91 -21.70 -6.48
C GLU A 282 -13.04 -22.05 -5.25
N ASP A 283 -11.85 -22.60 -5.49
CA ASP A 283 -10.89 -22.98 -4.45
C ASP A 283 -9.85 -21.91 -4.11
N CYS A 284 -9.79 -20.78 -4.87
CA CYS A 284 -8.83 -19.72 -4.60
C CYS A 284 -9.41 -18.73 -3.59
N LYS A 285 -8.88 -18.75 -2.36
CA LYS A 285 -9.33 -17.84 -1.27
C LYS A 285 -9.24 -16.36 -1.63
N TRP A 286 -8.51 -15.98 -2.68
CA TRP A 286 -8.15 -14.60 -3.03
C TRP A 286 -8.48 -14.25 -4.47
N SER A 287 -9.51 -14.85 -5.05
CA SER A 287 -9.99 -14.54 -6.40
C SER A 287 -10.65 -13.17 -6.46
N ALA A 288 -10.81 -12.66 -7.69
CA ALA A 288 -11.60 -11.45 -7.95
C ALA A 288 -13.01 -11.55 -7.32
N THR A 289 -13.61 -12.73 -7.33
CA THR A 289 -14.88 -13.03 -6.69
C THR A 289 -14.84 -12.81 -5.17
N THR A 290 -13.75 -13.22 -4.51
CA THR A 290 -13.58 -12.99 -3.06
C THR A 290 -13.45 -11.51 -2.73
N ILE A 291 -12.69 -10.75 -3.52
CA ILE A 291 -12.53 -9.29 -3.34
C ILE A 291 -13.89 -8.61 -3.47
N ILE A 292 -14.62 -8.94 -4.55
CA ILE A 292 -15.96 -8.38 -4.79
C ILE A 292 -16.91 -8.74 -3.64
N ARG A 293 -16.89 -9.98 -3.14
CA ARG A 293 -17.72 -10.41 -2.01
C ARG A 293 -17.40 -9.62 -0.74
N ILE A 294 -16.12 -9.45 -0.38
CA ILE A 294 -15.72 -8.66 0.80
C ILE A 294 -16.21 -7.21 0.67
N LEU A 295 -16.06 -6.60 -0.51
CA LEU A 295 -16.54 -5.24 -0.75
C LEU A 295 -18.08 -5.16 -0.71
N GLN A 296 -18.78 -6.16 -1.21
CA GLN A 296 -20.27 -6.23 -1.15
C GLN A 296 -20.77 -6.38 0.29
N GLU A 297 -20.11 -7.21 1.11
CA GLU A 297 -20.40 -7.35 2.53
C GLU A 297 -20.18 -6.05 3.32
N ASN A 298 -19.31 -5.16 2.81
CA ASN A 298 -18.97 -3.86 3.40
C ASN A 298 -19.43 -2.67 2.54
N MET A 299 -20.50 -2.84 1.75
CA MET A 299 -20.95 -1.82 0.78
C MET A 299 -21.31 -0.49 1.44
N GLU A 300 -21.95 -0.52 2.59
CA GLU A 300 -22.31 0.70 3.32
C GLU A 300 -21.07 1.46 3.82
N VAL A 301 -20.03 0.73 4.26
CA VAL A 301 -18.74 1.32 4.64
C VAL A 301 -18.07 1.95 3.42
N LEU A 302 -18.15 1.27 2.27
CA LEU A 302 -17.60 1.75 1.00
C LEU A 302 -18.25 3.09 0.59
N HIS A 303 -19.58 3.17 0.65
CA HIS A 303 -20.30 4.41 0.34
C HIS A 303 -20.03 5.52 1.35
N ALA A 304 -20.01 5.22 2.64
CA ALA A 304 -19.73 6.21 3.69
C ALA A 304 -18.31 6.74 3.60
N SER A 305 -17.32 5.88 3.36
CA SER A 305 -15.92 6.25 3.17
C SER A 305 -15.73 7.14 1.94
N ALA A 306 -16.30 6.74 0.80
CA ALA A 306 -16.22 7.53 -0.42
C ALA A 306 -16.86 8.91 -0.25
N LYS A 307 -18.04 8.99 0.40
CA LYS A 307 -18.70 10.25 0.70
C LYS A 307 -17.83 11.15 1.58
N LEU A 308 -17.29 10.60 2.67
CA LEU A 308 -16.43 11.33 3.59
C LEU A 308 -15.15 11.84 2.89
N LEU A 309 -14.56 11.03 1.99
CA LEU A 309 -13.40 11.43 1.19
C LEU A 309 -13.72 12.55 0.20
N VAL A 310 -14.89 12.52 -0.46
CA VAL A 310 -15.30 13.61 -1.36
C VAL A 310 -15.48 14.92 -0.59
N GLU A 311 -16.00 14.86 0.66
CA GLU A 311 -16.22 16.03 1.49
C GLU A 311 -14.94 16.58 2.12
N LYS A 312 -14.08 15.71 2.69
CA LYS A 312 -12.89 16.11 3.45
C LYS A 312 -11.60 16.06 2.64
N GLU A 313 -11.59 15.40 1.49
CA GLU A 313 -10.42 15.10 0.64
C GLU A 313 -9.34 14.23 1.32
N LYS A 314 -9.31 14.15 2.64
CA LYS A 314 -8.41 13.34 3.45
C LYS A 314 -9.10 12.83 4.69
N VAL A 315 -8.90 11.53 5.00
CA VAL A 315 -9.48 10.84 6.16
C VAL A 315 -8.35 10.11 6.90
N THR A 316 -8.37 10.21 8.22
CA THR A 316 -7.43 9.47 9.08
C THR A 316 -7.90 8.04 9.28
N GLY A 317 -6.97 7.12 9.61
CA GLY A 317 -7.33 5.73 9.90
C GLY A 317 -8.34 5.59 11.05
N ASP A 318 -8.27 6.48 12.08
CA ASP A 318 -9.21 6.47 13.19
C ASP A 318 -10.63 6.90 12.77
N GLU A 319 -10.73 7.89 11.88
CA GLU A 319 -12.02 8.30 11.30
C GLU A 319 -12.58 7.19 10.41
N PHE A 320 -11.73 6.53 9.63
CA PHE A 320 -12.14 5.44 8.76
C PHE A 320 -12.65 4.23 9.55
N ARG A 321 -11.94 3.82 10.61
CA ARG A 321 -12.36 2.69 11.46
C ARG A 321 -13.73 2.93 12.13
N LYS A 322 -14.06 4.17 12.46
CA LYS A 322 -15.40 4.51 13.00
C LYS A 322 -16.54 4.22 12.02
N LEU A 323 -16.27 4.13 10.71
CA LEU A 323 -17.30 3.79 9.72
C LEU A 323 -17.80 2.34 9.83
N PHE A 324 -17.07 1.48 10.52
CA PHE A 324 -17.54 0.13 10.82
C PHE A 324 -18.61 0.10 11.93
N ASP A 325 -18.77 1.20 12.68
CA ASP A 325 -19.89 1.43 13.59
C ASP A 325 -21.13 1.84 12.79
N ALA A 326 -22.26 1.16 13.05
CA ALA A 326 -23.50 1.36 12.31
C ALA A 326 -24.10 2.75 12.52
N ASP A 327 -24.03 3.30 13.75
CA ASP A 327 -24.62 4.59 14.09
C ASP A 327 -23.84 5.74 13.42
N VAL A 328 -22.50 5.70 13.46
CA VAL A 328 -21.64 6.68 12.78
C VAL A 328 -21.84 6.64 11.27
N ARG A 329 -21.97 5.44 10.71
CA ARG A 329 -22.18 5.24 9.29
C ARG A 329 -23.54 5.77 8.83
N ALA A 330 -24.60 5.51 9.61
CA ALA A 330 -25.94 6.02 9.32
C ALA A 330 -25.99 7.55 9.34
N GLU A 331 -25.29 8.21 10.28
CA GLU A 331 -25.17 9.66 10.33
C GLU A 331 -24.50 10.20 9.04
N ILE A 332 -23.36 9.64 8.64
CA ILE A 332 -22.63 10.08 7.44
C ILE A 332 -23.45 9.87 6.17
N LEU A 333 -24.16 8.75 6.07
CA LEU A 333 -25.00 8.47 4.90
C LEU A 333 -26.29 9.30 4.88
N GLY A 334 -26.65 9.95 5.98
CA GLY A 334 -27.89 10.73 6.13
C GLY A 334 -29.11 9.84 6.36
N LEU A 335 -28.94 8.61 6.85
CA LEU A 335 -29.98 7.67 7.15
C LEU A 335 -30.55 7.82 8.57
N ALA A 336 -29.87 8.55 9.44
CA ALA A 336 -30.22 8.74 10.86
C ALA A 336 -31.56 9.50 11.06
N ASN A 337 -32.12 10.15 10.04
CA ASN A 337 -33.37 10.91 10.13
C ASN A 337 -34.55 10.21 9.45
N GLN A 338 -34.46 8.93 9.07
CA GLN A 338 -35.54 8.20 8.40
C GLN A 338 -36.27 7.18 9.28
N THR A 339 -35.88 7.05 10.55
CA THR A 339 -36.62 6.24 11.52
C THR A 339 -37.27 7.19 12.50
N GLU A 340 -38.57 7.48 12.27
CA GLU A 340 -39.68 7.75 13.18
C GLU A 340 -40.68 8.74 12.57
N GLU A 341 -41.49 8.27 11.62
CA GLU A 341 -42.89 8.68 11.57
C GLU A 341 -43.72 7.40 11.73
N PRO A 342 -44.46 7.24 12.83
CA PRO A 342 -45.42 6.17 12.94
C PRO A 342 -46.57 6.50 11.96
N ILE A 343 -46.82 5.60 11.05
CA ILE A 343 -48.03 5.63 10.24
C ILE A 343 -49.21 5.39 11.20
N ASP A 344 -49.86 6.46 11.60
CA ASP A 344 -51.17 6.37 12.24
C ASP A 344 -52.14 5.69 11.28
N ALA A 345 -52.48 4.46 11.61
CA ALA A 345 -53.56 3.71 10.98
C ALA A 345 -54.92 4.26 11.51
N GLU A 346 -55.41 5.31 10.90
CA GLU A 346 -56.86 5.62 11.01
C GLU A 346 -57.65 4.70 10.10
N ALA A 347 -58.31 3.75 10.76
CA ALA A 347 -59.34 2.95 10.20
C ALA A 347 -60.57 3.82 9.82
N THR A 348 -60.84 3.93 8.54
CA THR A 348 -62.18 4.36 8.10
C THR A 348 -62.91 3.19 7.45
N GLU A 349 -63.79 2.58 8.25
CA GLU A 349 -64.94 1.82 7.77
C GLU A 349 -65.84 2.73 6.93
N THR A 350 -66.08 2.35 5.69
CA THR A 350 -67.37 2.76 5.02
C THR A 350 -67.84 1.66 4.13
N THR A 351 -68.85 1.02 4.65
CA THR A 351 -70.12 0.43 4.10
C THR A 351 -70.25 0.25 2.59
N ASN A 352 -70.60 -1.00 2.26
CA ASN A 352 -71.27 -1.47 1.06
C ASN A 352 -72.46 -0.63 0.63
N GLU A 353 -72.54 -0.35 -0.66
CA GLU A 353 -73.88 -0.40 -1.35
C GLU A 353 -73.71 -0.87 -2.79
N THR A 354 -74.48 -1.90 -3.07
CA THR A 354 -74.80 -2.57 -4.32
C THR A 354 -75.52 -1.63 -5.30
N THR A 355 -75.12 -1.65 -6.57
CA THR A 355 -76.18 -1.68 -7.64
C THR A 355 -75.63 -2.26 -8.96
N SER A 356 -76.40 -3.16 -9.46
CA SER A 356 -76.47 -3.90 -10.71
C SER A 356 -76.71 -3.00 -11.93
N ALA A 357 -76.13 -3.35 -13.09
CA ALA A 357 -76.78 -3.56 -14.38
C ALA A 357 -75.83 -3.42 -15.55
N ALA A 358 -75.68 -4.52 -16.23
CA ALA A 358 -76.11 -4.83 -17.61
C ALA A 358 -75.26 -4.14 -18.72
N ALA A 359 -74.52 -4.96 -19.42
CA ALA A 359 -74.78 -5.56 -20.75
C ALA A 359 -74.39 -4.72 -21.97
N GLU A 360 -73.78 -5.44 -22.84
CA GLU A 360 -73.73 -5.48 -24.31
C GLU A 360 -72.43 -5.03 -24.93
N GLU A 361 -71.68 -6.03 -25.45
CA GLU A 361 -71.47 -6.38 -26.87
C GLU A 361 -71.01 -5.20 -27.79
N ASP A 362 -69.95 -5.27 -28.41
CA ASP A 362 -69.86 -5.66 -29.82
C ASP A 362 -68.41 -5.78 -30.34
N THR A 363 -68.27 -6.76 -31.12
CA THR A 363 -67.26 -7.25 -32.04
C THR A 363 -66.64 -6.24 -33.01
N THR A 364 -65.53 -6.66 -33.53
CA THR A 364 -65.00 -6.66 -34.92
C THR A 364 -63.72 -5.83 -35.12
N THR A 365 -62.65 -6.48 -35.42
CA THR A 365 -62.05 -6.89 -36.72
C THR A 365 -61.09 -5.87 -37.35
N GLN A 366 -59.86 -6.38 -37.55
CA GLN A 366 -58.93 -6.16 -38.66
C GLN A 366 -58.37 -4.75 -38.99
N ALA A 367 -57.10 -4.59 -38.90
CA ALA A 367 -56.12 -4.64 -40.00
C ALA A 367 -54.71 -4.68 -39.42
#